data_76717368acba15ccc44ed3c96e140c90
#
_entry.id   76717368acba15ccc44ed3c96e140c90
#
_cell.length_a   1.000
_cell.length_b   1.000
_cell.length_c   1.000
_cell.angle_alpha   90.00
_cell.angle_beta   90.00
_cell.angle_gamma   90.00
#
_symmetry.space_group_name_H-M   'P 1'
#
loop_
_entity.id
_entity.type
_entity.pdbx_description
1 polymer ?
#
loop_
_entity_poly.entity_id
_entity_poly.type
_entity_poly.pdbx_seq_one_letter_code
_entity_poly.pdbx_strand_id
1 'polypeptide(L)'
;MIQYFKIVDQHTIAVDKPDAGTWVNVLPPLRQEEFSELSQALMIPLDFLKDSLDIDERSRYETEKNVKLIVIKTPTENNSFNDSDAFYITIPICIILTGQQVVTVNSFENEAIKKFLNSFQNRQPDKPNMMVLKIFEKITMNFQDHLKEINQRRNMLEQKL
;
A
#
# COMPACT_ATOMS: atom_id res chain seq x y z
N MET A 1 -0.05 -12.30 -5.86
CA MET A 1 -1.02 -12.90 -4.91
C MET A 1 -2.08 -11.87 -4.55
N ILE A 2 -3.35 -12.23 -4.62
CA ILE A 2 -4.48 -11.35 -4.25
C ILE A 2 -5.08 -11.88 -2.95
N GLN A 3 -5.27 -10.99 -1.99
CA GLN A 3 -5.86 -11.28 -0.69
C GLN A 3 -7.12 -10.45 -0.52
N TYR A 4 -8.16 -11.04 0.00
CA TYR A 4 -9.43 -10.38 0.26
C TYR A 4 -9.71 -10.37 1.76
N PHE A 5 -10.07 -9.21 2.28
CA PHE A 5 -10.36 -9.03 3.69
C PHE A 5 -11.70 -8.33 3.87
N LYS A 6 -12.48 -8.84 4.78
CA LYS A 6 -13.74 -8.23 5.20
C LYS A 6 -13.71 -7.97 6.69
N ILE A 7 -14.45 -6.99 7.07
CA ILE A 7 -14.55 -6.57 8.44
C ILE A 7 -15.91 -7.05 8.99
N VAL A 8 -15.87 -7.95 9.97
CA VAL A 8 -17.06 -8.50 10.63
C VAL A 8 -16.85 -8.39 12.14
N ASP A 9 -17.81 -7.80 12.84
CA ASP A 9 -17.80 -7.63 14.30
C ASP A 9 -16.48 -7.09 14.87
N GLN A 10 -15.97 -6.06 14.21
CA GLN A 10 -14.68 -5.41 14.56
C GLN A 10 -13.42 -6.26 14.34
N HIS A 11 -13.49 -7.38 13.64
CA HIS A 11 -12.35 -8.19 13.27
C HIS A 11 -12.16 -8.23 11.75
N THR A 12 -10.91 -8.22 11.33
CA THR A 12 -10.59 -8.45 9.93
C THR A 12 -10.48 -9.94 9.68
N ILE A 13 -11.30 -10.45 8.79
CA ILE A 13 -11.29 -11.85 8.37
C ILE A 13 -10.88 -11.94 6.90
N ALA A 14 -10.10 -12.95 6.56
CA ALA A 14 -9.85 -13.30 5.17
C ALA A 14 -11.11 -13.93 4.56
N VAL A 15 -11.39 -13.57 3.31
CA VAL A 15 -12.51 -14.13 2.54
C VAL A 15 -12.03 -14.60 1.17
N ASP A 16 -12.75 -15.50 0.54
CA ASP A 16 -12.31 -16.11 -0.73
C ASP A 16 -12.65 -15.25 -1.96
N LYS A 17 -13.60 -14.33 -1.82
CA LYS A 17 -14.09 -13.51 -2.94
C LYS A 17 -14.39 -12.09 -2.50
N PRO A 18 -14.18 -11.09 -3.40
CA PRO A 18 -14.55 -9.72 -3.12
C PRO A 18 -16.06 -9.53 -3.21
N ASP A 19 -16.61 -8.85 -2.23
CA ASP A 19 -17.97 -8.30 -2.24
C ASP A 19 -17.96 -6.83 -1.80
N ALA A 20 -19.11 -6.22 -1.66
CA ALA A 20 -19.19 -4.84 -1.17
C ALA A 20 -18.57 -4.71 0.23
N GLY A 21 -17.71 -3.69 0.40
CA GLY A 21 -16.99 -3.45 1.65
C GLY A 21 -15.73 -4.31 1.84
N THR A 22 -15.36 -5.12 0.86
CA THR A 22 -14.11 -5.90 0.90
C THR A 22 -12.91 -5.00 0.66
N TRP A 23 -11.86 -5.20 1.43
CA TRP A 23 -10.53 -4.70 1.10
C TRP A 23 -9.78 -5.77 0.30
N VAL A 24 -9.26 -5.36 -0.85
CA VAL A 24 -8.48 -6.21 -1.76
C VAL A 24 -7.01 -5.78 -1.65
N ASN A 25 -6.14 -6.65 -1.20
CA ASN A 25 -4.70 -6.41 -1.13
C ASN A 25 -3.99 -7.20 -2.21
N VAL A 26 -3.34 -6.48 -3.12
CA VAL A 26 -2.67 -7.04 -4.29
C VAL A 26 -1.17 -6.96 -4.08
N LEU A 27 -0.53 -8.12 -4.05
CA LEU A 27 0.92 -8.29 -3.87
C LEU A 27 1.54 -8.98 -5.08
N PRO A 28 2.70 -8.51 -5.57
CA PRO A 28 3.41 -9.19 -6.66
C PRO A 28 3.93 -10.57 -6.22
N PRO A 29 4.32 -11.43 -7.17
CA PRO A 29 4.15 -11.23 -8.61
C PRO A 29 2.71 -11.51 -9.05
N LEU A 30 2.22 -10.72 -10.00
CA LEU A 30 0.95 -10.95 -10.70
C LEU A 30 1.24 -11.16 -12.18
N ARG A 31 0.54 -12.11 -12.77
CA ARG A 31 0.57 -12.33 -14.23
C ARG A 31 -0.34 -11.31 -14.92
N GLN A 32 -0.08 -11.07 -16.19
CA GLN A 32 -0.84 -10.09 -16.96
C GLN A 32 -2.33 -10.45 -17.06
N GLU A 33 -2.64 -11.74 -17.12
CA GLU A 33 -4.02 -12.22 -17.09
C GLU A 33 -4.73 -11.86 -15.79
N GLU A 34 -4.06 -12.03 -14.65
CA GLU A 34 -4.61 -11.72 -13.32
C GLU A 34 -4.93 -10.23 -13.16
N PHE A 35 -4.14 -9.34 -13.80
CA PHE A 35 -4.46 -7.90 -13.86
C PHE A 35 -5.72 -7.63 -14.67
N SER A 36 -5.87 -8.28 -15.82
CA SER A 36 -7.04 -8.11 -16.67
C SER A 36 -8.30 -8.63 -15.98
N GLU A 37 -8.22 -9.78 -15.33
CA GLU A 37 -9.31 -10.35 -14.53
C GLU A 37 -9.69 -9.44 -13.36
N LEU A 38 -8.71 -8.91 -12.62
CA LEU A 38 -8.95 -8.01 -11.50
C LEU A 38 -9.59 -6.68 -11.97
N SER A 39 -9.08 -6.12 -13.07
CA SER A 39 -9.64 -4.92 -13.70
C SER A 39 -11.11 -5.09 -14.07
N GLN A 40 -11.46 -6.22 -14.68
CA GLN A 40 -12.84 -6.50 -15.07
C GLN A 40 -13.73 -6.79 -13.84
N ALA A 41 -13.26 -7.62 -12.92
CA ALA A 41 -14.02 -8.02 -11.74
C ALA A 41 -14.36 -6.85 -10.81
N LEU A 42 -13.45 -5.87 -10.67
CA LEU A 42 -13.60 -4.72 -9.79
C LEU A 42 -13.93 -3.41 -10.54
N MET A 43 -14.06 -3.46 -11.86
CA MET A 43 -14.31 -2.31 -12.74
C MET A 43 -13.27 -1.19 -12.55
N ILE A 44 -12.00 -1.57 -12.38
CA ILE A 44 -10.87 -0.66 -12.22
C ILE A 44 -10.23 -0.42 -13.59
N PRO A 45 -9.90 0.83 -13.97
CA PRO A 45 -9.10 1.10 -15.16
C PRO A 45 -7.80 0.30 -15.13
N LEU A 46 -7.50 -0.41 -16.22
CA LEU A 46 -6.32 -1.29 -16.28
C LEU A 46 -5.01 -0.48 -16.10
N ASP A 47 -4.98 0.76 -16.56
CA ASP A 47 -3.82 1.62 -16.41
C ASP A 47 -3.54 1.94 -14.94
N PHE A 48 -4.56 2.12 -14.10
CA PHE A 48 -4.37 2.30 -12.65
C PHE A 48 -3.65 1.11 -12.00
N LEU A 49 -3.94 -0.10 -12.47
CA LEU A 49 -3.26 -1.30 -11.97
C LEU A 49 -1.84 -1.43 -12.51
N LYS A 50 -1.60 -1.02 -13.77
CA LYS A 50 -0.26 -1.04 -14.37
C LYS A 50 0.67 0.00 -13.73
N ASP A 51 0.19 1.23 -13.59
CA ASP A 51 0.93 2.32 -12.94
C ASP A 51 1.30 1.97 -11.49
N SER A 52 0.46 1.17 -10.83
CA SER A 52 0.72 0.69 -9.48
C SER A 52 1.95 -0.22 -9.36
N LEU A 53 2.48 -0.72 -10.46
CA LEU A 53 3.68 -1.56 -10.49
C LEU A 53 4.96 -0.79 -10.83
N ASP A 54 4.82 0.43 -11.33
CA ASP A 54 5.98 1.27 -11.62
C ASP A 54 6.57 1.81 -10.30
N ILE A 55 7.81 1.41 -10.01
CA ILE A 55 8.52 1.86 -8.80
C ILE A 55 8.78 3.36 -8.81
N ASP A 56 8.91 3.95 -10.00
CA ASP A 56 9.18 5.37 -10.18
C ASP A 56 7.91 6.22 -10.20
N GLU A 57 6.74 5.57 -10.11
CA GLU A 57 5.46 6.26 -10.15
C GLU A 57 5.39 7.42 -9.14
N ARG A 58 4.85 8.55 -9.59
CA ARG A 58 4.78 9.78 -8.79
C ARG A 58 3.54 9.82 -7.92
N SER A 59 3.69 10.37 -6.73
CA SER A 59 2.55 10.61 -5.85
C SER A 59 1.54 11.52 -6.54
N ARG A 60 0.30 11.05 -6.66
CA ARG A 60 -0.81 11.78 -7.29
C ARG A 60 -2.16 11.29 -6.81
N TYR A 61 -3.15 12.09 -7.10
CA TYR A 61 -4.55 11.73 -7.00
C TYR A 61 -5.18 11.85 -8.37
N GLU A 62 -5.90 10.83 -8.79
CA GLU A 62 -6.58 10.77 -10.08
C GLU A 62 -7.99 10.20 -9.91
N THR A 63 -8.90 10.61 -10.79
CA THR A 63 -10.27 10.09 -10.80
C THR A 63 -10.68 9.80 -12.23
N GLU A 64 -11.09 8.58 -12.48
CA GLU A 64 -11.73 8.19 -13.73
C GLU A 64 -13.10 7.57 -13.42
N LYS A 65 -14.16 8.18 -13.95
CA LYS A 65 -15.56 7.83 -13.65
C LYS A 65 -15.79 7.85 -12.12
N ASN A 66 -16.07 6.70 -11.53
CA ASN A 66 -16.32 6.54 -10.09
C ASN A 66 -15.14 5.87 -9.33
N VAL A 67 -14.02 5.67 -10.03
CA VAL A 67 -12.82 5.07 -9.45
C VAL A 67 -11.81 6.16 -9.16
N LYS A 68 -11.25 6.12 -7.96
CA LYS A 68 -10.23 7.07 -7.49
C LYS A 68 -8.94 6.33 -7.27
N LEU A 69 -7.84 6.84 -7.83
CA LEU A 69 -6.49 6.38 -7.58
C LEU A 69 -5.76 7.37 -6.68
N ILE A 70 -5.10 6.87 -5.65
CA ILE A 70 -4.22 7.61 -4.76
C ILE A 70 -2.88 6.91 -4.79
N VAL A 71 -1.86 7.56 -5.30
CA VAL A 71 -0.49 7.08 -5.26
C VAL A 71 0.26 7.85 -4.18
N ILE A 72 0.83 7.14 -3.22
CA ILE A 72 1.64 7.72 -2.15
C ILE A 72 2.93 6.90 -2.01
N LYS A 73 4.05 7.56 -1.72
CA LYS A 73 5.32 6.87 -1.50
C LYS A 73 5.53 6.55 -0.02
N THR A 74 6.20 5.44 0.25
CA THR A 74 6.61 5.00 1.59
C THR A 74 8.09 4.62 1.58
N PRO A 75 8.85 4.86 2.66
CA PRO A 75 10.24 4.47 2.73
C PRO A 75 10.38 2.96 2.92
N THR A 76 11.45 2.41 2.35
CA THR A 76 11.91 1.04 2.56
C THR A 76 13.42 0.96 2.54
N GLU A 77 14.01 -0.07 3.12
CA GLU A 77 15.43 -0.36 2.98
C GLU A 77 15.79 -0.74 1.54
N ASN A 78 16.94 -0.27 1.08
CA ASN A 78 17.44 -0.51 -0.27
C ASN A 78 18.19 -1.85 -0.39
N ASN A 79 17.59 -2.94 0.03
CA ASN A 79 18.22 -4.25 0.03
C ASN A 79 18.29 -4.95 -1.34
N SER A 80 17.59 -4.42 -2.34
CA SER A 80 17.40 -5.10 -3.65
C SER A 80 17.51 -4.19 -4.86
N PHE A 81 17.71 -2.90 -4.67
CA PHE A 81 17.73 -1.90 -5.74
C PHE A 81 19.15 -1.41 -5.94
N ASN A 82 19.92 -2.09 -6.77
CA ASN A 82 21.37 -2.03 -6.87
C ASN A 82 21.98 -0.73 -7.44
N ASP A 83 21.16 0.26 -7.80
CA ASP A 83 21.68 1.41 -8.56
C ASP A 83 21.89 2.69 -7.74
N SER A 84 21.66 2.67 -6.43
CA SER A 84 21.92 3.83 -5.58
C SER A 84 22.64 3.44 -4.30
N ASP A 85 23.60 4.27 -3.87
CA ASP A 85 24.29 4.14 -2.58
C ASP A 85 23.40 4.51 -1.38
N ALA A 86 22.15 4.82 -1.62
CA ALA A 86 21.20 5.19 -0.58
C ALA A 86 20.76 3.99 0.24
N PHE A 87 20.82 4.09 1.57
CA PHE A 87 20.32 3.04 2.48
C PHE A 87 18.79 2.87 2.43
N TYR A 88 18.09 3.94 2.12
CA TYR A 88 16.64 3.97 2.01
C TYR A 88 16.21 4.54 0.68
N ILE A 89 15.17 3.97 0.13
CA ILE A 89 14.47 4.47 -1.06
C ILE A 89 12.98 4.65 -0.72
N THR A 90 12.25 5.29 -1.60
CA THR A 90 10.79 5.35 -1.49
C THR A 90 10.14 4.57 -2.62
N ILE A 91 9.17 3.75 -2.27
CA ILE A 91 8.37 2.95 -3.21
C ILE A 91 6.91 3.39 -3.19
N PRO A 92 6.18 3.31 -4.30
CA PRO A 92 4.77 3.66 -4.34
C PRO A 92 3.89 2.61 -3.64
N ILE A 93 2.86 3.10 -2.97
CA ILE A 93 1.66 2.35 -2.59
C ILE A 93 0.50 2.97 -3.36
N CYS A 94 -0.23 2.16 -4.09
CA CYS A 94 -1.42 2.60 -4.77
C CYS A 94 -2.67 2.16 -4.01
N ILE A 95 -3.55 3.11 -3.75
CA ILE A 95 -4.84 2.89 -3.09
C ILE A 95 -5.91 3.26 -4.12
N ILE A 96 -6.71 2.28 -4.51
CA ILE A 96 -7.78 2.47 -5.47
C ILE A 96 -9.11 2.32 -4.73
N LEU A 97 -9.93 3.36 -4.83
CA LEU A 97 -11.27 3.35 -4.28
C LEU A 97 -12.26 3.14 -5.43
N THR A 98 -12.97 2.03 -5.39
CA THR A 98 -14.16 1.82 -6.21
C THR A 98 -15.39 2.26 -5.41
N GLY A 99 -16.57 2.27 -6.01
CA GLY A 99 -17.81 2.54 -5.26
C GLY A 99 -18.11 1.51 -4.16
N GLN A 100 -17.44 0.38 -4.17
CA GLN A 100 -17.76 -0.77 -3.31
C GLN A 100 -16.55 -1.30 -2.51
N GLN A 101 -15.32 -1.17 -3.02
CA GLN A 101 -14.12 -1.75 -2.41
C GLN A 101 -13.00 -0.71 -2.23
N VAL A 102 -12.07 -1.05 -1.35
CA VAL A 102 -10.74 -0.45 -1.29
C VAL A 102 -9.74 -1.48 -1.79
N VAL A 103 -8.91 -1.09 -2.75
CA VAL A 103 -7.88 -1.95 -3.31
C VAL A 103 -6.53 -1.32 -3.04
N THR A 104 -5.61 -2.05 -2.43
CA THR A 104 -4.21 -1.65 -2.29
C THR A 104 -3.37 -2.49 -3.24
N VAL A 105 -2.55 -1.82 -4.04
CA VAL A 105 -1.62 -2.48 -4.96
C VAL A 105 -0.21 -2.04 -4.61
N ASN A 106 0.68 -3.00 -4.44
CA ASN A 106 2.06 -2.76 -4.05
C ASN A 106 3.00 -3.51 -5.00
N SER A 107 4.04 -2.84 -5.47
CA SER A 107 5.09 -3.47 -6.30
C SER A 107 5.97 -4.42 -5.50
N PHE A 108 6.05 -4.24 -4.18
CA PHE A 108 6.86 -5.01 -3.24
C PHE A 108 6.13 -5.22 -1.93
N GLU A 109 6.60 -6.17 -1.13
CA GLU A 109 6.15 -6.27 0.26
C GLU A 109 6.42 -4.96 0.99
N ASN A 110 5.42 -4.46 1.70
CA ASN A 110 5.44 -3.15 2.31
C ASN A 110 5.17 -3.23 3.81
N GLU A 111 6.12 -2.76 4.62
CA GLU A 111 5.99 -2.76 6.07
C GLU A 111 4.83 -1.89 6.57
N ALA A 112 4.54 -0.76 5.90
CA ALA A 112 3.41 0.09 6.29
C ALA A 112 2.08 -0.65 6.09
N ILE A 113 1.94 -1.41 5.00
CA ILE A 113 0.75 -2.24 4.76
C ILE A 113 0.70 -3.44 5.72
N LYS A 114 1.82 -4.09 6.02
CA LYS A 114 1.87 -5.15 7.05
C LYS A 114 1.47 -4.62 8.43
N LYS A 115 2.02 -3.47 8.84
CA LYS A 115 1.65 -2.80 10.11
C LYS A 115 0.18 -2.38 10.10
N PHE A 116 -0.34 -1.96 8.95
CA PHE A 116 -1.74 -1.67 8.78
C PHE A 116 -2.60 -2.92 8.99
N LEU A 117 -2.32 -4.02 8.28
CA LEU A 117 -3.00 -5.32 8.44
C LEU A 117 -3.03 -5.76 9.92
N ASN A 118 -1.89 -5.71 10.59
CA ASN A 118 -1.76 -6.12 11.99
C ASN A 118 -2.55 -5.19 12.95
N SER A 119 -2.71 -3.92 12.60
CA SER A 119 -3.45 -2.96 13.43
C SER A 119 -4.97 -3.12 13.37
N PHE A 120 -5.47 -3.84 12.37
CA PHE A 120 -6.90 -4.09 12.16
C PHE A 120 -7.49 -5.13 13.11
N GLN A 121 -6.66 -5.85 13.88
CA GLN A 121 -7.16 -6.88 14.78
C GLN A 121 -8.07 -6.35 15.90
N ASN A 122 -8.10 -5.01 16.13
CA ASN A 122 -8.80 -4.46 17.31
C ASN A 122 -9.68 -3.22 17.09
N ARG A 123 -9.73 -2.59 15.94
CA ARG A 123 -10.63 -1.44 15.67
C ARG A 123 -10.73 -1.14 14.18
N GLN A 124 -11.95 -0.96 13.70
CA GLN A 124 -12.23 -0.71 12.29
C GLN A 124 -12.36 0.75 11.90
N PRO A 125 -12.08 1.05 10.62
CA PRO A 125 -12.77 2.11 9.91
C PRO A 125 -14.00 1.53 9.17
N ASP A 126 -15.19 1.94 9.60
CA ASP A 126 -16.45 1.55 8.96
C ASP A 126 -16.62 2.13 7.54
N LYS A 127 -15.66 2.93 7.07
CA LYS A 127 -15.78 3.66 5.81
C LYS A 127 -14.46 3.61 5.01
N PRO A 128 -14.52 3.48 3.66
CA PRO A 128 -13.34 3.48 2.79
C PRO A 128 -12.38 4.65 3.03
N ASN A 129 -12.90 5.86 3.23
CA ASN A 129 -12.07 7.04 3.48
C ASN A 129 -11.28 6.94 4.80
N MET A 130 -11.85 6.35 5.84
CA MET A 130 -11.15 6.13 7.10
C MET A 130 -10.02 5.12 6.95
N MET A 131 -10.21 4.13 6.08
CA MET A 131 -9.17 3.17 5.75
C MET A 131 -7.97 3.84 5.05
N VAL A 132 -8.23 4.74 4.10
CA VAL A 132 -7.19 5.56 3.46
C VAL A 132 -6.41 6.37 4.49
N LEU A 133 -7.10 7.05 5.41
CA LEU A 133 -6.45 7.84 6.46
C LEU A 133 -5.60 6.97 7.40
N LYS A 134 -6.03 5.76 7.70
CA LYS A 134 -5.25 4.81 8.50
C LYS A 134 -4.01 4.31 7.76
N ILE A 135 -4.10 4.08 6.47
CA ILE A 135 -2.92 3.76 5.65
C ILE A 135 -1.94 4.94 5.67
N PHE A 136 -2.40 6.18 5.50
CA PHE A 136 -1.56 7.38 5.58
C PHE A 136 -0.90 7.52 6.96
N GLU A 137 -1.63 7.27 8.04
CA GLU A 137 -1.07 7.24 9.39
C GLU A 137 0.10 6.25 9.49
N LYS A 138 -0.06 5.03 8.98
CA LYS A 138 0.99 4.00 9.01
C LYS A 138 2.19 4.36 8.13
N ILE A 139 1.96 4.95 6.97
CA ILE A 139 3.03 5.46 6.12
C ILE A 139 3.80 6.56 6.84
N THR A 140 3.11 7.51 7.48
CA THR A 140 3.73 8.58 8.24
C THR A 140 4.57 8.04 9.40
N MET A 141 4.06 7.07 10.15
CA MET A 141 4.82 6.40 11.21
C MET A 141 6.06 5.69 10.66
N ASN A 142 5.95 5.05 9.49
CA ASN A 142 7.07 4.39 8.84
C ASN A 142 8.18 5.39 8.47
N PHE A 143 7.83 6.57 7.93
CA PHE A 143 8.80 7.66 7.72
C PHE A 143 9.48 8.11 9.01
N GLN A 144 8.72 8.29 10.08
CA GLN A 144 9.27 8.69 11.38
C GLN A 144 10.26 7.67 11.95
N ASP A 145 9.94 6.39 11.81
CA ASP A 145 10.82 5.29 12.28
C ASP A 145 12.16 5.32 11.53
N HIS A 146 12.14 5.42 10.20
CA HIS A 146 13.36 5.51 9.38
C HIS A 146 14.16 6.79 9.65
N LEU A 147 13.50 7.92 9.84
CA LEU A 147 14.19 9.18 10.20
C LEU A 147 14.89 9.07 11.57
N LYS A 148 14.27 8.42 12.56
CA LYS A 148 14.92 8.18 13.86
C LYS A 148 16.16 7.30 13.68
N GLU A 149 16.08 6.26 12.86
CA GLU A 149 17.22 5.38 12.59
C GLU A 149 18.36 6.12 11.89
N ILE A 150 18.08 6.94 10.88
CA ILE A 150 19.08 7.78 10.22
C ILE A 150 19.77 8.71 11.24
N ASN A 151 19.01 9.36 12.11
CA ASN A 151 19.56 10.24 13.15
C ASN A 151 20.45 9.47 14.15
N GLN A 152 20.05 8.28 14.55
CA GLN A 152 20.87 7.43 15.42
C GLN A 152 22.20 7.05 14.77
N ARG A 153 22.15 6.61 13.49
CA ARG A 153 23.36 6.28 12.73
C ARG A 153 24.30 7.48 12.57
N ARG A 154 23.74 8.67 12.26
CA ARG A 154 24.52 9.91 12.20
C ARG A 154 25.21 10.22 13.53
N ASN A 155 24.49 10.19 14.65
CA ASN A 155 25.06 10.48 15.96
C ASN A 155 26.17 9.49 16.34
N MET A 156 26.02 8.20 15.98
CA MET A 156 27.08 7.20 16.21
C MET A 156 28.33 7.48 15.37
N LEU A 157 28.20 8.02 14.17
CA LEU A 157 29.34 8.40 13.33
C LEU A 157 30.04 9.66 13.88
N GLU A 158 29.27 10.66 14.29
CA GLU A 158 29.81 11.89 14.91
C GLU A 158 30.60 11.60 16.19
N GLN A 159 30.21 10.61 16.97
CA GLN A 159 30.95 10.21 18.19
C GLN A 159 32.26 9.46 17.92
N LYS A 160 32.47 9.00 16.69
CA LYS A 160 33.71 8.29 16.29
C LYS A 160 34.73 9.19 15.62
N LEU A 161 34.38 10.43 15.36
CA LEU A 161 35.25 11.47 14.81
C LEU A 161 35.87 12.31 15.94
#